data_ccf4168e9d54cb9464c86b745ddf7456
#
_entry.id   ccf4168e9d54cb9464c86b745ddf7456
#
_cell.length_a   1.000
_cell.length_b   1.000
_cell.length_c   1.000
_cell.angle_alpha   90.00
_cell.angle_beta   90.00
_cell.angle_gamma   90.00
#
_symmetry.space_group_name_H-M   'P 1'
#
loop_
_entity.id
_entity.type
_entity.pdbx_description
1 polymer ?
#
loop_
_entity_poly.entity_id
_entity_poly.type
_entity_poly.pdbx_seq_one_letter_code
_entity_poly.pdbx_strand_id
1 'polypeptide(L)'
;SPLGGIPAKNGVLPYAAAAAAYLLLALALYYQLVFLPMTLSAPDSLVPLASSIALDRLREASGQYPLWQPWTFAGMPTVEAFSYLGGLYYPNIVFSRLPFGDIGSQILHLCFAGLGGYALLRSFRLHHAAAFLGGAAFMLNPYMTAMLVHGHGSQLMTAAYMPWVLWGTLRVFHHAKLADAGMLAILLGFQLQRAHVQIAWYTWLLMGLLALVLLVSAHRTVKESLKRAGFFATACMVGIAISAAVYLPASEYAAYSVRGAAGGGGAAMEYATMWSMHPVELLTFLVPGLYGFGGVTYWGFMPFTDFPHYAGIVVLLLAFAGFVARRSEPFVLFLGGSTLLALLIAFGAFQSAWADSV
;
A
#
# COMPACT_ATOMS: atom_id res chain seq x y z
N SER A 1 21.90 20.44 -2.19
CA SER A 1 20.63 20.13 -2.87
C SER A 1 19.49 20.31 -1.85
N PRO A 2 18.44 21.08 -2.13
CA PRO A 2 17.30 21.29 -1.23
C PRO A 2 16.52 19.99 -0.93
N LEU A 3 16.78 18.92 -1.64
CA LEU A 3 16.15 17.61 -1.48
C LEU A 3 17.09 16.57 -0.80
N GLY A 4 17.81 16.97 0.25
CA GLY A 4 18.60 16.08 1.09
C GLY A 4 19.53 15.14 0.30
N GLY A 5 20.82 15.20 0.49
CA GLY A 5 21.70 14.11 0.03
C GLY A 5 21.50 12.92 0.96
N ILE A 6 21.27 11.73 0.42
CA ILE A 6 21.26 10.49 1.20
C ILE A 6 22.59 10.43 1.97
N PRO A 7 22.58 10.33 3.31
CA PRO A 7 23.80 10.32 4.07
C PRO A 7 24.68 9.15 3.62
N ALA A 8 25.92 9.45 3.21
CA ALA A 8 26.90 8.43 2.94
C ALA A 8 27.15 7.66 4.25
N LYS A 9 26.87 6.35 4.25
CA LYS A 9 27.12 5.40 5.33
C LYS A 9 26.37 5.69 6.67
N ASN A 10 25.07 5.52 6.67
CA ASN A 10 24.44 5.02 7.89
C ASN A 10 24.84 3.55 8.03
N GLY A 11 25.52 3.20 9.12
CA GLY A 11 25.84 1.79 9.39
C GLY A 11 24.58 0.92 9.41
N VAL A 12 24.72 -0.37 9.18
CA VAL A 12 23.59 -1.33 9.22
C VAL A 12 22.92 -1.37 10.60
N LEU A 13 23.67 -1.11 11.66
CA LEU A 13 23.22 -1.21 13.06
C LEU A 13 21.97 -0.38 13.38
N PRO A 14 21.82 0.91 12.99
CA PRO A 14 20.59 1.65 13.28
C PRO A 14 19.35 1.12 12.58
N TYR A 15 19.49 0.55 11.38
CA TYR A 15 18.37 -0.08 10.67
C TYR A 15 17.98 -1.41 11.31
N ALA A 16 18.96 -2.20 11.73
CA ALA A 16 18.70 -3.45 12.47
C ALA A 16 18.03 -3.17 13.82
N ALA A 17 18.49 -2.14 14.55
CA ALA A 17 17.86 -1.71 15.79
C ALA A 17 16.41 -1.23 15.58
N ALA A 18 16.15 -0.45 14.53
CA ALA A 18 14.80 0.00 14.18
C ALA A 18 13.90 -1.20 13.80
N ALA A 19 14.40 -2.14 12.99
CA ALA A 19 13.67 -3.34 12.63
C ALA A 19 13.30 -4.20 13.85
N ALA A 20 14.27 -4.40 14.77
CA ALA A 20 14.03 -5.13 16.02
C ALA A 20 13.00 -4.40 16.91
N ALA A 21 13.08 -3.08 17.01
CA ALA A 21 12.12 -2.30 17.78
C ALA A 21 10.70 -2.35 17.18
N TYR A 22 10.56 -2.26 15.85
CA TYR A 22 9.26 -2.44 15.18
C TYR A 22 8.70 -3.86 15.39
N LEU A 23 9.56 -4.88 15.33
CA LEU A 23 9.13 -6.25 15.60
C LEU A 23 8.64 -6.39 17.04
N LEU A 24 9.38 -5.89 18.03
CA LEU A 24 8.96 -5.93 19.43
C LEU A 24 7.64 -5.18 19.65
N LEU A 25 7.47 -4.03 18.99
CA LEU A 25 6.24 -3.25 19.05
C LEU A 25 5.06 -4.02 18.45
N ALA A 26 5.26 -4.67 17.29
CA ALA A 26 4.24 -5.51 16.66
C ALA A 26 3.89 -6.73 17.53
N LEU A 27 4.89 -7.42 18.07
CA LEU A 27 4.67 -8.56 18.96
C LEU A 27 3.93 -8.16 20.25
N ALA A 28 4.20 -6.97 20.78
CA ALA A 28 3.50 -6.45 21.96
C ALA A 28 2.03 -6.11 21.65
N LEU A 29 1.75 -5.50 20.49
CA LEU A 29 0.39 -5.11 20.10
C LEU A 29 -0.46 -6.31 19.67
N TYR A 30 0.13 -7.25 18.95
CA TYR A 30 -0.58 -8.40 18.39
C TYR A 30 -0.25 -9.70 19.14
N TYR A 31 0.16 -9.62 20.43
CA TYR A 31 0.60 -10.78 21.21
C TYR A 31 -0.46 -11.89 21.27
N GLN A 32 -1.72 -11.53 21.29
CA GLN A 32 -2.83 -12.49 21.31
C GLN A 32 -2.87 -13.36 20.05
N LEU A 33 -2.60 -12.76 18.88
CA LEU A 33 -2.58 -13.46 17.60
C LEU A 33 -1.31 -14.26 17.36
N VAL A 34 -0.22 -13.90 18.06
CA VAL A 34 1.10 -14.53 17.89
C VAL A 34 1.35 -15.64 18.93
N PHE A 35 0.97 -15.41 20.18
CA PHE A 35 1.34 -16.30 21.29
C PHE A 35 0.17 -17.07 21.91
N LEU A 36 -1.07 -16.69 21.60
CA LEU A 36 -2.25 -17.40 22.06
C LEU A 36 -2.92 -18.15 20.91
N PRO A 37 -3.70 -19.21 21.18
CA PRO A 37 -4.42 -19.96 20.15
C PRO A 37 -5.65 -19.17 19.65
N MET A 38 -5.43 -17.93 19.24
CA MET A 38 -6.46 -17.01 18.73
C MET A 38 -6.21 -16.72 17.26
N THR A 39 -7.28 -16.60 16.49
CA THR A 39 -7.24 -16.19 15.09
C THR A 39 -8.27 -15.10 14.83
N LEU A 40 -8.03 -14.30 13.79
CA LEU A 40 -9.00 -13.36 13.30
C LEU A 40 -10.04 -14.11 12.46
N SER A 41 -11.31 -13.90 12.78
CA SER A 41 -12.44 -14.47 12.04
C SER A 41 -13.15 -13.36 11.27
N ALA A 42 -12.46 -12.84 10.25
CA ALA A 42 -13.05 -11.84 9.38
C ALA A 42 -13.90 -12.52 8.28
N PRO A 43 -15.13 -12.05 8.01
CA PRO A 43 -15.98 -12.61 6.95
C PRO A 43 -15.25 -12.68 5.60
N ASP A 44 -14.51 -11.65 5.24
CA ASP A 44 -13.81 -11.54 3.96
C ASP A 44 -12.60 -12.46 3.82
N SER A 45 -12.14 -13.07 4.91
CA SER A 45 -11.08 -14.09 4.85
C SER A 45 -11.61 -15.52 4.82
N LEU A 46 -12.86 -15.77 5.18
CA LEU A 46 -13.42 -17.13 5.24
C LEU A 46 -13.61 -17.76 3.86
N VAL A 47 -14.12 -17.02 2.88
CA VAL A 47 -14.31 -17.54 1.52
C VAL A 47 -12.97 -17.84 0.83
N PRO A 48 -11.97 -16.93 0.82
CA PRO A 48 -10.63 -17.24 0.32
C PRO A 48 -9.97 -18.42 1.04
N LEU A 49 -10.11 -18.53 2.35
CA LEU A 49 -9.57 -19.64 3.13
C LEU A 49 -10.20 -20.96 2.72
N ALA A 50 -11.52 -21.04 2.62
CA ALA A 50 -12.22 -22.25 2.20
C ALA A 50 -11.81 -22.67 0.78
N SER A 51 -11.71 -21.72 -0.14
CA SER A 51 -11.24 -21.95 -1.51
C SER A 51 -9.80 -22.44 -1.54
N SER A 52 -8.90 -21.86 -0.74
CA SER A 52 -7.51 -22.29 -0.64
C SER A 52 -7.40 -23.73 -0.14
N ILE A 53 -8.12 -24.10 0.91
CA ILE A 53 -8.14 -25.47 1.44
C ILE A 53 -8.64 -26.46 0.39
N ALA A 54 -9.70 -26.12 -0.34
CA ALA A 54 -10.24 -26.98 -1.38
C ALA A 54 -9.27 -27.16 -2.57
N LEU A 55 -8.59 -26.10 -2.98
CA LEU A 55 -7.57 -26.15 -4.04
C LEU A 55 -6.33 -26.94 -3.61
N ASP A 56 -5.89 -26.81 -2.35
CA ASP A 56 -4.77 -27.59 -1.85
C ASP A 56 -5.08 -29.09 -1.82
N ARG A 57 -6.30 -29.49 -1.41
CA ARG A 57 -6.75 -30.88 -1.48
C ARG A 57 -6.76 -31.43 -2.90
N LEU A 58 -7.22 -30.63 -3.89
CA LEU A 58 -7.20 -31.02 -5.29
C LEU A 58 -5.76 -31.16 -5.81
N ARG A 59 -4.87 -30.26 -5.41
CA ARG A 59 -3.44 -30.32 -5.73
C ARG A 59 -2.80 -31.60 -5.18
N GLU A 60 -3.08 -31.93 -3.92
CA GLU A 60 -2.57 -33.15 -3.27
C GLU A 60 -3.06 -34.43 -3.98
N ALA A 61 -4.35 -34.45 -4.40
CA ALA A 61 -4.93 -35.60 -5.08
C ALA A 61 -4.45 -35.75 -6.52
N SER A 62 -4.20 -34.66 -7.25
CA SER A 62 -3.84 -34.67 -8.69
C SER A 62 -2.34 -34.55 -8.94
N GLY A 63 -1.55 -34.13 -7.97
CA GLY A 63 -0.14 -33.76 -8.13
C GLY A 63 0.10 -32.46 -8.91
N GLN A 64 -0.98 -31.77 -9.32
CA GLN A 64 -0.90 -30.54 -10.10
C GLN A 64 -1.74 -29.44 -9.44
N TYR A 65 -1.31 -28.19 -9.57
CA TYR A 65 -2.10 -27.07 -9.09
C TYR A 65 -3.34 -26.87 -9.98
N PRO A 66 -4.56 -26.84 -9.41
CA PRO A 66 -5.76 -26.64 -10.20
C PRO A 66 -5.83 -25.22 -10.73
N LEU A 67 -5.96 -25.06 -12.03
CA LEU A 67 -6.07 -23.74 -12.69
C LEU A 67 -7.49 -23.20 -12.75
N TRP A 68 -8.47 -23.99 -12.32
CA TRP A 68 -9.90 -23.65 -12.33
C TRP A 68 -10.56 -24.05 -11.02
N GLN A 69 -11.37 -23.18 -10.44
CA GLN A 69 -12.24 -23.45 -9.29
C GLN A 69 -13.70 -23.40 -9.74
N PRO A 70 -14.48 -24.48 -9.62
CA PRO A 70 -15.86 -24.54 -10.13
C PRO A 70 -16.91 -23.97 -9.19
N TRP A 71 -16.59 -23.76 -7.92
CA TRP A 71 -17.58 -23.42 -6.85
C TRP A 71 -17.75 -21.93 -6.61
N THR A 72 -16.93 -21.06 -7.21
CA THR A 72 -17.05 -19.60 -7.06
C THR A 72 -17.56 -19.02 -8.37
N PHE A 73 -18.64 -18.24 -8.35
CA PHE A 73 -19.25 -17.59 -9.52
C PHE A 73 -19.54 -18.54 -10.70
N ALA A 74 -19.97 -19.77 -10.42
CA ALA A 74 -20.17 -20.85 -11.40
C ALA A 74 -18.88 -21.27 -12.14
N GLY A 75 -17.73 -20.92 -11.61
CA GLY A 75 -16.39 -21.26 -12.11
C GLY A 75 -15.57 -20.04 -12.49
N MET A 76 -14.32 -20.03 -12.03
CA MET A 76 -13.36 -18.97 -12.36
C MET A 76 -11.92 -19.49 -12.31
N PRO A 77 -10.97 -18.82 -12.98
CA PRO A 77 -9.55 -19.12 -12.85
C PRO A 77 -9.04 -18.94 -11.42
N THR A 78 -8.11 -19.80 -10.99
CA THR A 78 -7.53 -19.75 -9.65
C THR A 78 -6.47 -18.65 -9.48
N VAL A 79 -6.09 -17.98 -10.56
CA VAL A 79 -5.11 -16.87 -10.55
C VAL A 79 -5.76 -15.54 -10.15
N GLU A 80 -7.06 -15.53 -9.96
CA GLU A 80 -7.85 -14.36 -9.58
C GLU A 80 -7.85 -14.05 -8.07
N ALA A 81 -8.43 -12.89 -7.70
CA ALA A 81 -8.35 -12.29 -6.37
C ALA A 81 -8.80 -13.20 -5.20
N PHE A 82 -9.73 -14.14 -5.45
CA PHE A 82 -10.25 -15.04 -4.40
C PHE A 82 -9.42 -16.31 -4.20
N SER A 83 -8.51 -16.61 -5.09
CA SER A 83 -7.68 -17.81 -5.05
C SER A 83 -6.22 -17.46 -5.34
N TYR A 84 -5.75 -16.46 -4.62
CA TYR A 84 -4.40 -15.96 -4.77
C TYR A 84 -3.37 -17.08 -4.61
N LEU A 85 -2.62 -17.34 -5.68
CA LEU A 85 -1.50 -18.26 -5.67
C LEU A 85 -0.34 -17.68 -4.85
N GLY A 86 -0.20 -18.12 -3.62
CA GLY A 86 0.88 -17.68 -2.74
C GLY A 86 2.28 -17.78 -3.36
N GLY A 87 2.49 -18.70 -4.28
CA GLY A 87 3.74 -18.84 -5.05
C GLY A 87 4.00 -17.74 -6.07
N LEU A 88 2.99 -16.97 -6.48
CA LEU A 88 3.15 -15.82 -7.39
C LEU A 88 3.67 -14.57 -6.67
N TYR A 89 3.57 -14.53 -5.35
CA TYR A 89 4.28 -13.54 -4.55
C TYR A 89 5.63 -14.13 -4.14
N TYR A 90 6.67 -13.83 -4.88
CA TYR A 90 7.99 -14.45 -4.69
C TYR A 90 8.56 -14.34 -3.28
N PRO A 91 8.37 -13.24 -2.51
CA PRO A 91 8.80 -13.20 -1.12
C PRO A 91 8.17 -14.29 -0.22
N ASN A 92 7.05 -14.90 -0.61
CA ASN A 92 6.46 -16.02 0.12
C ASN A 92 7.38 -17.23 0.22
N ILE A 93 8.39 -17.34 -0.63
CA ILE A 93 9.43 -18.38 -0.51
C ILE A 93 10.12 -18.33 0.86
N VAL A 94 10.19 -17.14 1.46
CA VAL A 94 10.72 -16.90 2.80
C VAL A 94 9.60 -16.97 3.84
N PHE A 95 8.52 -16.23 3.61
CA PHE A 95 7.41 -16.12 4.58
C PHE A 95 6.73 -17.44 4.88
N SER A 96 6.57 -18.34 3.90
CA SER A 96 5.96 -19.65 4.09
C SER A 96 6.77 -20.59 5.01
N ARG A 97 8.04 -20.26 5.27
CA ARG A 97 8.91 -21.02 6.20
C ARG A 97 8.90 -20.46 7.62
N LEU A 98 8.28 -19.31 7.82
CA LEU A 98 8.21 -18.68 9.14
C LEU A 98 7.00 -19.25 9.91
N PRO A 99 7.10 -19.34 11.24
CA PRO A 99 5.96 -19.69 12.07
C PRO A 99 4.89 -18.61 11.97
N PHE A 100 3.64 -18.94 12.34
CA PHE A 100 2.49 -18.03 12.43
C PHE A 100 1.70 -17.80 11.11
N GLY A 101 2.01 -18.50 10.02
CA GLY A 101 1.20 -18.54 8.81
C GLY A 101 0.93 -17.17 8.18
N ASP A 102 -0.28 -16.95 7.69
CA ASP A 102 -0.66 -15.73 6.98
C ASP A 102 -0.67 -14.48 7.87
N ILE A 103 -1.13 -14.60 9.13
CA ILE A 103 -1.10 -13.49 10.10
C ILE A 103 0.34 -13.06 10.39
N GLY A 104 1.26 -14.01 10.54
CA GLY A 104 2.68 -13.72 10.69
C GLY A 104 3.26 -12.95 9.49
N SER A 105 2.88 -13.35 8.29
CA SER A 105 3.25 -12.64 7.07
C SER A 105 2.73 -11.19 7.06
N GLN A 106 1.49 -10.96 7.46
CA GLN A 106 0.91 -9.61 7.55
C GLN A 106 1.60 -8.75 8.61
N ILE A 107 1.88 -9.29 9.79
CA ILE A 107 2.61 -8.61 10.87
C ILE A 107 4.04 -8.22 10.41
N LEU A 108 4.72 -9.12 9.70
CA LEU A 108 6.04 -8.82 9.15
C LEU A 108 5.98 -7.72 8.07
N HIS A 109 4.91 -7.64 7.28
CA HIS A 109 4.71 -6.54 6.35
C HIS A 109 4.42 -5.21 7.07
N LEU A 110 3.78 -5.22 8.24
CA LEU A 110 3.69 -4.02 9.08
C LEU A 110 5.08 -3.55 9.53
N CYS A 111 5.92 -4.46 10.01
CA CYS A 111 7.31 -4.13 10.39
C CYS A 111 8.12 -3.61 9.17
N PHE A 112 7.93 -4.24 8.02
CA PHE A 112 8.53 -3.82 6.75
C PHE A 112 8.07 -2.40 6.37
N ALA A 113 6.79 -2.07 6.53
CA ALA A 113 6.24 -0.73 6.32
C ALA A 113 6.89 0.31 7.24
N GLY A 114 7.01 0.00 8.53
CA GLY A 114 7.68 0.86 9.52
C GLY A 114 9.14 1.12 9.16
N LEU A 115 9.87 0.06 8.79
CA LEU A 115 11.27 0.16 8.38
C LEU A 115 11.43 0.98 7.08
N GLY A 116 10.48 0.83 6.14
CA GLY A 116 10.43 1.65 4.92
C GLY A 116 10.22 3.13 5.22
N GLY A 117 9.29 3.45 6.13
CA GLY A 117 9.08 4.81 6.63
C GLY A 117 10.33 5.38 7.28
N TYR A 118 10.98 4.59 8.13
CA TYR A 118 12.25 4.97 8.73
C TYR A 118 13.33 5.26 7.67
N ALA A 119 13.53 4.37 6.69
CA ALA A 119 14.49 4.52 5.62
C ALA A 119 14.22 5.78 4.77
N LEU A 120 12.95 6.01 4.43
CA LEU A 120 12.52 7.19 3.69
C LEU A 120 12.84 8.47 4.46
N LEU A 121 12.48 8.56 5.73
CA LEU A 121 12.71 9.73 6.57
C LEU A 121 14.20 9.96 6.86
N ARG A 122 14.99 8.90 7.01
CA ARG A 122 16.44 9.00 7.12
C ARG A 122 17.11 9.56 5.85
N SER A 123 16.49 9.36 4.68
CA SER A 123 16.97 9.98 3.43
C SER A 123 16.91 11.51 3.46
N PHE A 124 16.03 12.08 4.27
CA PHE A 124 15.94 13.52 4.54
C PHE A 124 16.81 13.99 5.73
N ARG A 125 17.70 13.11 6.22
CA ARG A 125 18.62 13.38 7.35
C ARG A 125 17.92 13.71 8.67
N LEU A 126 16.64 13.30 8.83
CA LEU A 126 15.96 13.42 10.11
C LEU A 126 16.69 12.61 11.19
N HIS A 127 16.64 13.07 12.43
CA HIS A 127 17.22 12.34 13.57
C HIS A 127 16.60 10.93 13.66
N HIS A 128 17.37 9.96 14.15
CA HIS A 128 16.94 8.56 14.25
C HIS A 128 15.63 8.39 14.99
N ALA A 129 15.42 9.10 16.11
CA ALA A 129 14.18 9.05 16.87
C ALA A 129 12.98 9.58 16.05
N ALA A 130 13.14 10.72 15.34
CA ALA A 130 12.08 11.27 14.50
C ALA A 130 11.74 10.34 13.32
N ALA A 131 12.74 9.75 12.69
CA ALA A 131 12.54 8.77 11.62
C ALA A 131 11.85 7.49 12.14
N PHE A 132 12.23 7.03 13.33
CA PHE A 132 11.58 5.89 13.99
C PHE A 132 10.11 6.18 14.31
N LEU A 133 9.81 7.33 14.92
CA LEU A 133 8.44 7.73 15.22
C LEU A 133 7.58 7.87 13.97
N GLY A 134 8.12 8.45 12.89
CA GLY A 134 7.40 8.55 11.62
C GLY A 134 7.14 7.18 10.96
N GLY A 135 8.10 6.27 11.03
CA GLY A 135 7.93 4.89 10.58
C GLY A 135 6.89 4.13 11.42
N ALA A 136 6.91 4.32 12.76
CA ALA A 136 5.91 3.76 13.67
C ALA A 136 4.51 4.32 13.37
N ALA A 137 4.39 5.62 13.13
CA ALA A 137 3.13 6.25 12.77
C ALA A 137 2.53 5.68 11.47
N PHE A 138 3.37 5.38 10.48
CA PHE A 138 2.92 4.70 9.26
C PHE A 138 2.54 3.25 9.52
N MET A 139 3.38 2.49 10.21
CA MET A 139 3.16 1.08 10.56
C MET A 139 1.87 0.86 11.36
N LEU A 140 1.62 1.74 12.33
CA LEU A 140 0.50 1.63 13.28
C LEU A 140 -0.69 2.52 12.90
N ASN A 141 -0.71 3.01 11.65
CA ASN A 141 -1.85 3.75 11.15
C ASN A 141 -3.13 2.90 11.34
N PRO A 142 -4.25 3.46 11.85
CA PRO A 142 -5.51 2.73 12.03
C PRO A 142 -6.01 1.99 10.80
N TYR A 143 -5.78 2.53 9.60
CA TYR A 143 -6.09 1.83 8.35
C TYR A 143 -5.34 0.48 8.25
N MET A 144 -4.03 0.44 8.55
CA MET A 144 -3.25 -0.79 8.47
C MET A 144 -3.76 -1.86 9.45
N THR A 145 -4.12 -1.45 10.67
CA THR A 145 -4.70 -2.33 11.67
C THR A 145 -6.10 -2.81 11.24
N ALA A 146 -6.92 -1.91 10.69
CA ALA A 146 -8.24 -2.26 10.18
C ALA A 146 -8.16 -3.31 9.06
N MET A 147 -7.24 -3.14 8.10
CA MET A 147 -7.04 -4.13 7.03
C MET A 147 -6.61 -5.50 7.56
N LEU A 148 -5.81 -5.54 8.62
CA LEU A 148 -5.46 -6.79 9.30
C LEU A 148 -6.71 -7.46 9.91
N VAL A 149 -7.51 -6.70 10.65
CA VAL A 149 -8.67 -7.20 11.39
C VAL A 149 -9.79 -7.67 10.47
N HIS A 150 -10.01 -6.97 9.35
CA HIS A 150 -11.09 -7.27 8.40
C HIS A 150 -10.73 -8.31 7.33
N GLY A 151 -9.52 -8.88 7.39
CA GLY A 151 -9.09 -9.92 6.45
C GLY A 151 -8.60 -9.39 5.11
N HIS A 152 -8.32 -8.10 5.01
CA HIS A 152 -7.84 -7.44 3.80
C HIS A 152 -6.29 -7.46 3.72
N GLY A 153 -5.69 -8.62 3.95
CA GLY A 153 -4.23 -8.79 3.98
C GLY A 153 -3.53 -8.35 2.70
N SER A 154 -4.14 -8.52 1.52
CA SER A 154 -3.57 -8.04 0.25
C SER A 154 -3.46 -6.52 0.22
N GLN A 155 -4.45 -5.78 0.75
CA GLN A 155 -4.42 -4.31 0.86
C GLN A 155 -3.30 -3.85 1.78
N LEU A 156 -3.23 -4.41 2.99
CA LEU A 156 -2.19 -4.12 3.98
C LEU A 156 -0.80 -4.34 3.40
N MET A 157 -0.57 -5.54 2.84
CA MET A 157 0.74 -5.91 2.33
C MET A 157 1.15 -5.10 1.10
N THR A 158 0.20 -4.71 0.22
CA THR A 158 0.47 -3.78 -0.89
C THR A 158 0.83 -2.38 -0.39
N ALA A 159 0.10 -1.86 0.61
CA ALA A 159 0.37 -0.56 1.23
C ALA A 159 1.74 -0.51 1.93
N ALA A 160 2.19 -1.64 2.49
CA ALA A 160 3.48 -1.73 3.17
C ALA A 160 4.68 -1.41 2.27
N TYR A 161 4.55 -1.57 0.95
CA TYR A 161 5.58 -1.20 -0.03
C TYR A 161 5.66 0.31 -0.29
N MET A 162 4.61 1.08 0.00
CA MET A 162 4.55 2.51 -0.36
C MET A 162 5.79 3.31 0.09
N PRO A 163 6.21 3.29 1.35
CA PRO A 163 7.39 4.06 1.78
C PRO A 163 8.69 3.58 1.14
N TRP A 164 8.81 2.29 0.82
CA TRP A 164 9.96 1.73 0.12
C TRP A 164 10.02 2.14 -1.34
N VAL A 165 8.88 2.20 -2.03
CA VAL A 165 8.78 2.67 -3.40
C VAL A 165 9.18 4.14 -3.49
N LEU A 166 8.71 4.98 -2.56
CA LEU A 166 9.12 6.39 -2.48
C LEU A 166 10.62 6.52 -2.18
N TRP A 167 11.14 5.73 -1.26
CA TRP A 167 12.56 5.69 -0.95
C TRP A 167 13.41 5.23 -2.15
N GLY A 168 12.98 4.18 -2.85
CA GLY A 168 13.64 3.69 -4.06
C GLY A 168 13.65 4.74 -5.17
N THR A 169 12.55 5.46 -5.34
CA THR A 169 12.44 6.58 -6.29
C THR A 169 13.44 7.68 -5.96
N LEU A 170 13.52 8.12 -4.70
CA LEU A 170 14.53 9.08 -4.27
C LEU A 170 15.95 8.61 -4.63
N ARG A 171 16.28 7.34 -4.40
CA ARG A 171 17.60 6.78 -4.71
C ARG A 171 17.91 6.83 -6.20
N VAL A 172 16.98 6.43 -7.06
CA VAL A 172 17.14 6.50 -8.52
C VAL A 172 17.44 7.93 -8.96
N PHE A 173 16.69 8.91 -8.45
CA PHE A 173 16.88 10.32 -8.81
C PHE A 173 18.09 10.97 -8.15
N HIS A 174 18.59 10.46 -7.03
CA HIS A 174 19.82 10.99 -6.41
C HIS A 174 21.09 10.38 -7.01
N HIS A 175 21.15 9.07 -7.16
CA HIS A 175 22.38 8.38 -7.53
C HIS A 175 22.50 8.08 -9.03
N ALA A 176 21.38 7.88 -9.74
CA ALA A 176 21.32 7.48 -11.15
C ALA A 176 22.17 6.21 -11.43
N LYS A 177 22.02 5.17 -10.57
CA LYS A 177 22.72 3.88 -10.67
C LYS A 177 21.76 2.78 -11.08
N LEU A 178 22.24 1.84 -11.89
CA LEU A 178 21.46 0.66 -12.30
C LEU A 178 20.99 -0.17 -11.11
N ALA A 179 21.83 -0.31 -10.07
CA ALA A 179 21.43 -1.04 -8.85
C ALA A 179 20.23 -0.40 -8.13
N ASP A 180 20.13 0.95 -8.10
CA ASP A 180 18.97 1.63 -7.50
C ASP A 180 17.71 1.45 -8.36
N ALA A 181 17.83 1.45 -9.70
CA ALA A 181 16.74 1.14 -10.61
C ALA A 181 16.27 -0.32 -10.47
N GLY A 182 17.20 -1.27 -10.38
CA GLY A 182 16.89 -2.69 -10.16
C GLY A 182 16.17 -2.93 -8.83
N MET A 183 16.62 -2.27 -7.76
CA MET A 183 15.97 -2.34 -6.45
C MET A 183 14.54 -1.76 -6.51
N LEU A 184 14.34 -0.60 -7.15
CA LEU A 184 13.01 -0.03 -7.34
C LEU A 184 12.12 -0.98 -8.16
N ALA A 185 12.66 -1.60 -9.23
CA ALA A 185 11.93 -2.57 -10.04
C ALA A 185 11.43 -3.76 -9.22
N ILE A 186 12.29 -4.31 -8.33
CA ILE A 186 11.92 -5.41 -7.43
C ILE A 186 10.81 -4.97 -6.47
N LEU A 187 10.93 -3.79 -5.85
CA LEU A 187 9.92 -3.25 -4.94
C LEU A 187 8.56 -3.06 -5.63
N LEU A 188 8.56 -2.52 -6.86
CA LEU A 188 7.36 -2.33 -7.67
C LEU A 188 6.74 -3.67 -8.09
N GLY A 189 7.57 -4.61 -8.54
CA GLY A 189 7.12 -5.94 -8.94
C GLY A 189 6.49 -6.70 -7.78
N PHE A 190 7.12 -6.70 -6.62
CA PHE A 190 6.59 -7.38 -5.43
C PHE A 190 5.35 -6.69 -4.88
N GLN A 191 5.26 -5.37 -4.93
CA GLN A 191 4.05 -4.64 -4.60
C GLN A 191 2.88 -5.08 -5.48
N LEU A 192 3.09 -5.13 -6.80
CA LEU A 192 2.07 -5.55 -7.76
C LEU A 192 1.67 -7.02 -7.55
N GLN A 193 2.62 -7.91 -7.25
CA GLN A 193 2.33 -9.32 -6.95
C GLN A 193 1.44 -9.53 -5.73
N ARG A 194 1.23 -8.52 -4.87
CA ARG A 194 0.22 -8.58 -3.79
C ARG A 194 -1.21 -8.45 -4.30
N ALA A 195 -1.39 -8.23 -5.61
CA ALA A 195 -2.65 -8.26 -6.35
C ALA A 195 -3.72 -7.27 -5.87
N HIS A 196 -3.36 -6.20 -5.16
CA HIS A 196 -4.28 -5.12 -4.84
C HIS A 196 -4.00 -3.89 -5.71
N VAL A 197 -4.56 -3.91 -6.93
CA VAL A 197 -4.32 -2.93 -8.01
C VAL A 197 -4.57 -1.49 -7.54
N GLN A 198 -5.66 -1.25 -6.82
CA GLN A 198 -6.06 0.10 -6.40
C GLN A 198 -5.01 0.75 -5.47
N ILE A 199 -4.52 0.01 -4.47
CA ILE A 199 -3.48 0.51 -3.56
C ILE A 199 -2.14 0.69 -4.28
N ALA A 200 -1.81 -0.24 -5.18
CA ALA A 200 -0.63 -0.08 -6.04
C ALA A 200 -0.76 1.16 -6.92
N TRP A 201 -1.93 1.39 -7.54
CA TRP A 201 -2.21 2.58 -8.36
C TRP A 201 -1.97 3.89 -7.58
N TYR A 202 -2.48 4.01 -6.36
CA TYR A 202 -2.25 5.19 -5.52
C TYR A 202 -0.77 5.39 -5.18
N THR A 203 -0.05 4.29 -4.93
CA THR A 203 1.41 4.35 -4.71
C THR A 203 2.15 4.84 -5.96
N TRP A 204 1.76 4.33 -7.14
CA TRP A 204 2.38 4.69 -8.42
C TRP A 204 2.08 6.14 -8.81
N LEU A 205 0.87 6.62 -8.53
CA LEU A 205 0.52 8.03 -8.71
C LEU A 205 1.39 8.93 -7.83
N LEU A 206 1.52 8.60 -6.55
CA LEU A 206 2.36 9.34 -5.61
C LEU A 206 3.84 9.29 -6.01
N MET A 207 4.32 8.14 -6.44
CA MET A 207 5.67 7.94 -6.96
C MET A 207 5.93 8.80 -8.22
N GLY A 208 4.98 8.83 -9.15
CA GLY A 208 5.05 9.64 -10.37
C GLY A 208 5.10 11.14 -10.06
N LEU A 209 4.27 11.61 -9.13
CA LEU A 209 4.30 12.99 -8.65
C LEU A 209 5.64 13.33 -7.99
N LEU A 210 6.18 12.42 -7.17
CA LEU A 210 7.51 12.60 -6.57
C LEU A 210 8.60 12.68 -7.66
N ALA A 211 8.56 11.79 -8.64
CA ALA A 211 9.50 11.79 -9.76
C ALA A 211 9.45 13.12 -10.54
N LEU A 212 8.26 13.65 -10.79
CA LEU A 212 8.07 14.96 -11.44
C LEU A 212 8.70 16.08 -10.61
N VAL A 213 8.42 16.14 -9.31
CA VAL A 213 9.02 17.13 -8.40
C VAL A 213 10.55 17.02 -8.41
N LEU A 214 11.09 15.81 -8.37
CA LEU A 214 12.54 15.56 -8.41
C LEU A 214 13.19 15.97 -9.74
N LEU A 215 12.45 15.88 -10.85
CA LEU A 215 12.91 16.35 -12.17
C LEU A 215 12.93 17.88 -12.24
N VAL A 216 11.85 18.51 -11.81
CA VAL A 216 11.68 19.97 -11.95
C VAL A 216 12.49 20.76 -10.92
N SER A 217 12.56 20.29 -9.67
CA SER A 217 13.21 21.03 -8.58
C SER A 217 14.75 20.97 -8.59
N ALA A 218 15.33 20.14 -9.43
CA ALA A 218 16.78 19.97 -9.45
C ALA A 218 17.39 20.72 -10.65
N HIS A 219 18.33 21.63 -10.37
CA HIS A 219 19.17 22.26 -11.38
C HIS A 219 20.15 21.22 -11.98
N ARG A 220 19.70 20.48 -13.00
CA ARG A 220 20.45 19.46 -13.71
C ARG A 220 20.49 19.74 -15.20
N THR A 221 21.49 19.20 -15.88
CA THR A 221 21.49 19.21 -17.34
C THR A 221 20.36 18.30 -17.87
N VAL A 222 19.89 18.59 -19.08
CA VAL A 222 18.86 17.77 -19.76
C VAL A 222 19.32 16.31 -19.85
N LYS A 223 20.61 16.07 -20.20
CA LYS A 223 21.20 14.74 -20.29
C LYS A 223 21.11 13.97 -18.98
N GLU A 224 21.39 14.61 -17.83
CA GLU A 224 21.28 13.99 -16.52
C GLU A 224 19.84 13.70 -16.13
N SER A 225 18.91 14.60 -16.46
CA SER A 225 17.47 14.42 -16.21
C SER A 225 16.93 13.25 -17.04
N LEU A 226 17.27 13.16 -18.33
CA LEU A 226 16.90 12.06 -19.20
C LEU A 226 17.47 10.72 -18.73
N LYS A 227 18.72 10.69 -18.27
CA LYS A 227 19.33 9.47 -17.70
C LYS A 227 18.52 8.94 -16.50
N ARG A 228 18.14 9.82 -15.57
CA ARG A 228 17.36 9.45 -14.37
C ARG A 228 15.94 9.03 -14.71
N ALA A 229 15.29 9.77 -15.60
CA ALA A 229 13.98 9.39 -16.14
C ALA A 229 14.01 8.03 -16.85
N GLY A 230 15.08 7.74 -17.61
CA GLY A 230 15.31 6.45 -18.25
C GLY A 230 15.44 5.30 -17.23
N PHE A 231 16.24 5.47 -16.18
CA PHE A 231 16.35 4.48 -15.10
C PHE A 231 15.01 4.27 -14.37
N PHE A 232 14.28 5.35 -14.13
CA PHE A 232 12.96 5.27 -13.50
C PHE A 232 11.96 4.53 -14.38
N ALA A 233 11.87 4.87 -15.66
CA ALA A 233 11.00 4.19 -16.61
C ALA A 233 11.37 2.70 -16.76
N THR A 234 12.66 2.39 -16.83
CA THR A 234 13.14 1.00 -16.86
C THR A 234 12.72 0.25 -15.59
N ALA A 235 12.83 0.86 -14.41
CA ALA A 235 12.39 0.26 -13.16
C ALA A 235 10.88 -0.03 -13.18
N CYS A 236 10.07 0.89 -13.69
CA CYS A 236 8.61 0.67 -13.85
C CYS A 236 8.32 -0.49 -14.81
N MET A 237 8.94 -0.51 -15.98
CA MET A 237 8.74 -1.59 -16.97
C MET A 237 9.15 -2.95 -16.43
N VAL A 238 10.30 -3.05 -15.78
CA VAL A 238 10.77 -4.30 -15.17
C VAL A 238 9.86 -4.71 -13.99
N GLY A 239 9.39 -3.76 -13.18
CA GLY A 239 8.42 -4.04 -12.12
C GLY A 239 7.11 -4.63 -12.64
N ILE A 240 6.58 -4.09 -13.74
CA ILE A 240 5.41 -4.65 -14.43
C ILE A 240 5.73 -6.07 -14.97
N ALA A 241 6.88 -6.26 -15.58
CA ALA A 241 7.29 -7.57 -16.10
C ALA A 241 7.43 -8.64 -15.00
N ILE A 242 7.94 -8.28 -13.81
CA ILE A 242 8.02 -9.18 -12.64
C ILE A 242 6.62 -9.65 -12.21
N SER A 243 5.61 -8.81 -12.35
CA SER A 243 4.23 -9.12 -11.95
C SER A 243 3.36 -9.69 -13.07
N ALA A 244 3.92 -9.87 -14.27
CA ALA A 244 3.17 -10.30 -15.45
C ALA A 244 2.44 -11.64 -15.27
N ALA A 245 3.02 -12.58 -14.51
CA ALA A 245 2.41 -13.87 -14.20
C ALA A 245 1.07 -13.74 -13.44
N VAL A 246 0.86 -12.64 -12.71
CA VAL A 246 -0.42 -12.34 -12.03
C VAL A 246 -1.36 -11.62 -12.99
N TYR A 247 -0.86 -10.57 -13.67
CA TYR A 247 -1.75 -9.63 -14.36
C TYR A 247 -2.10 -10.04 -15.78
N LEU A 248 -1.29 -10.84 -16.48
CA LEU A 248 -1.65 -11.29 -17.83
C LEU A 248 -2.89 -12.20 -17.83
N PRO A 249 -2.94 -13.29 -17.02
CA PRO A 249 -4.15 -14.09 -16.92
C PRO A 249 -5.36 -13.31 -16.40
N ALA A 250 -5.15 -12.45 -15.40
CA ALA A 250 -6.21 -11.61 -14.83
C ALA A 250 -6.80 -10.65 -15.87
N SER A 251 -5.97 -10.02 -16.69
CA SER A 251 -6.42 -9.12 -17.75
C SER A 251 -7.19 -9.84 -18.86
N GLU A 252 -6.79 -11.05 -19.20
CA GLU A 252 -7.51 -11.89 -20.16
C GLU A 252 -8.89 -12.29 -19.62
N TYR A 253 -8.95 -12.75 -18.37
CA TYR A 253 -10.21 -13.13 -17.73
C TYR A 253 -11.12 -11.92 -17.47
N ALA A 254 -10.58 -10.73 -17.23
CA ALA A 254 -11.36 -9.51 -17.01
C ALA A 254 -12.36 -9.23 -18.12
N ALA A 255 -12.04 -9.60 -19.37
CA ALA A 255 -12.95 -9.45 -20.51
C ALA A 255 -14.27 -10.24 -20.36
N TYR A 256 -14.26 -11.32 -19.59
CA TYR A 256 -15.42 -12.19 -19.32
C TYR A 256 -16.13 -11.85 -18.00
N SER A 257 -15.58 -10.96 -17.21
CA SER A 257 -16.17 -10.55 -15.93
C SER A 257 -17.20 -9.43 -16.11
N VAL A 258 -18.12 -9.29 -15.17
CA VAL A 258 -19.08 -8.16 -15.12
C VAL A 258 -18.39 -6.79 -15.04
N ARG A 259 -17.10 -6.74 -14.72
CA ARG A 259 -16.26 -5.54 -14.69
C ARG A 259 -15.46 -5.32 -15.96
N GLY A 260 -15.57 -6.24 -16.95
CA GLY A 260 -14.86 -6.14 -18.21
C GLY A 260 -15.62 -5.36 -19.29
N ALA A 261 -14.91 -4.90 -20.31
CA ALA A 261 -15.47 -4.11 -21.41
C ALA A 261 -16.56 -4.84 -22.20
N ALA A 262 -16.50 -6.18 -22.31
CA ALA A 262 -17.47 -6.99 -23.03
C ALA A 262 -18.87 -7.03 -22.39
N GLY A 263 -18.96 -6.75 -21.06
CA GLY A 263 -20.22 -6.70 -20.32
C GLY A 263 -20.83 -5.29 -20.19
N GLY A 264 -20.36 -4.32 -21.00
CA GLY A 264 -20.78 -2.91 -20.83
C GLY A 264 -19.79 -2.08 -19.99
N GLY A 265 -18.71 -2.66 -19.64
CA GLY A 265 -17.40 -2.17 -19.34
C GLY A 265 -17.13 -1.32 -18.14
N GLY A 266 -16.51 -1.91 -17.18
CA GLY A 266 -15.95 -1.23 -16.02
C GLY A 266 -16.99 -0.96 -14.92
N ALA A 267 -16.51 -0.66 -13.72
CA ALA A 267 -17.40 -0.14 -12.68
C ALA A 267 -17.96 1.20 -13.17
N ALA A 268 -19.28 1.33 -13.26
CA ALA A 268 -19.91 2.62 -13.58
C ALA A 268 -19.39 3.70 -12.61
N MET A 269 -19.33 4.94 -13.08
CA MET A 269 -18.86 6.06 -12.24
C MET A 269 -19.63 6.10 -10.91
N GLU A 270 -20.91 5.80 -10.93
CA GLU A 270 -21.76 5.69 -9.77
C GLU A 270 -21.25 4.67 -8.74
N TYR A 271 -20.83 3.48 -9.19
CA TYR A 271 -20.22 2.48 -8.31
C TYR A 271 -18.83 2.95 -7.81
N ALA A 272 -18.02 3.54 -8.68
CA ALA A 272 -16.68 3.99 -8.30
C ALA A 272 -16.70 5.11 -7.26
N THR A 273 -17.77 5.92 -7.24
CA THR A 273 -17.96 7.05 -6.32
C THR A 273 -18.88 6.75 -5.13
N MET A 274 -19.42 5.54 -5.03
CA MET A 274 -20.36 5.14 -3.98
C MET A 274 -19.81 5.33 -2.56
N TRP A 275 -18.51 5.11 -2.37
CA TRP A 275 -17.80 5.32 -1.10
C TRP A 275 -17.04 6.64 -1.05
N SER A 276 -17.51 7.66 -1.75
CA SER A 276 -16.94 8.99 -1.63
C SER A 276 -17.11 9.53 -0.21
N MET A 277 -16.01 10.08 0.33
CA MET A 277 -16.04 10.67 1.66
C MET A 277 -16.77 12.02 1.61
N HIS A 278 -17.78 12.20 2.45
CA HIS A 278 -18.40 13.52 2.61
C HIS A 278 -17.42 14.47 3.31
N PRO A 279 -17.28 15.75 2.88
CA PRO A 279 -16.31 16.68 3.48
C PRO A 279 -16.43 16.83 5.01
N VAL A 280 -17.65 16.73 5.55
CA VAL A 280 -17.88 16.79 7.01
C VAL A 280 -17.25 15.60 7.74
N GLU A 281 -17.11 14.46 7.07
CA GLU A 281 -16.46 13.27 7.66
C GLU A 281 -14.94 13.43 7.85
N LEU A 282 -14.32 14.49 7.34
CA LEU A 282 -12.96 14.88 7.73
C LEU A 282 -12.80 15.06 9.24
N LEU A 283 -13.87 15.37 9.96
CA LEU A 283 -13.85 15.45 11.42
C LEU A 283 -13.49 14.10 12.07
N THR A 284 -13.71 12.98 11.38
CA THR A 284 -13.31 11.65 11.89
C THR A 284 -11.79 11.49 11.99
N PHE A 285 -11.01 12.28 11.21
CA PHE A 285 -9.56 12.30 11.39
C PHE A 285 -9.12 12.80 12.78
N LEU A 286 -9.97 13.60 13.43
CA LEU A 286 -9.75 14.15 14.78
C LEU A 286 -10.50 13.35 15.85
N VAL A 287 -11.76 12.99 15.58
CA VAL A 287 -12.65 12.28 16.51
C VAL A 287 -13.12 10.97 15.87
N PRO A 288 -12.42 9.85 16.11
CA PRO A 288 -12.59 8.60 15.36
C PRO A 288 -14.01 8.02 15.43
N GLY A 289 -14.73 8.19 16.51
CA GLY A 289 -16.09 7.67 16.68
C GLY A 289 -17.22 8.62 16.32
N LEU A 290 -16.93 9.78 15.71
CA LEU A 290 -17.94 10.84 15.51
C LEU A 290 -19.17 10.37 14.74
N TYR A 291 -18.97 9.62 13.68
CA TYR A 291 -20.07 9.06 12.85
C TYR A 291 -20.31 7.57 13.11
N GLY A 292 -19.69 7.00 14.14
CA GLY A 292 -19.70 5.56 14.33
C GLY A 292 -18.88 4.82 13.27
N PHE A 293 -18.87 3.49 13.35
CA PHE A 293 -18.31 2.58 12.35
C PHE A 293 -18.81 1.17 12.62
N GLY A 294 -18.67 0.28 11.62
CA GLY A 294 -19.29 -1.04 11.65
C GLY A 294 -20.82 -0.96 11.40
N GLY A 295 -21.36 -1.92 10.75
CA GLY A 295 -22.70 -2.04 10.20
C GLY A 295 -23.82 -1.16 10.80
N VAL A 296 -24.26 -1.47 12.02
CA VAL A 296 -25.43 -0.80 12.64
C VAL A 296 -25.12 0.49 13.40
N THR A 297 -23.87 0.80 13.67
CA THR A 297 -23.49 1.98 14.48
C THR A 297 -23.02 3.17 13.64
N TYR A 298 -22.75 2.95 12.36
CA TYR A 298 -22.38 4.02 11.44
C TYR A 298 -23.61 4.79 10.97
N TRP A 299 -23.58 6.11 11.07
CA TRP A 299 -24.64 7.03 10.65
C TRP A 299 -24.14 8.18 9.76
N GLY A 300 -22.94 7.99 9.14
CA GLY A 300 -22.36 8.93 8.19
C GLY A 300 -22.98 8.86 6.80
N PHE A 301 -22.26 9.37 5.80
CA PHE A 301 -22.77 9.56 4.44
C PHE A 301 -22.39 8.45 3.46
N MET A 302 -21.40 7.60 3.80
CA MET A 302 -21.06 6.43 3.00
C MET A 302 -22.06 5.30 3.25
N PRO A 303 -22.20 4.31 2.36
CA PRO A 303 -23.08 3.15 2.59
C PRO A 303 -22.80 2.43 3.91
N PHE A 304 -21.53 2.29 4.27
CA PHE A 304 -21.02 1.82 5.55
C PHE A 304 -19.51 2.11 5.66
N THR A 305 -18.96 2.01 6.84
CA THR A 305 -17.50 1.95 7.06
C THR A 305 -17.19 1.00 8.22
N ASP A 306 -16.22 0.12 8.04
CA ASP A 306 -15.83 -0.87 9.04
C ASP A 306 -14.86 -0.31 10.10
N PHE A 307 -14.31 0.87 9.85
CA PHE A 307 -13.31 1.48 10.72
C PHE A 307 -13.37 3.02 10.65
N PRO A 308 -12.92 3.70 11.72
CA PRO A 308 -12.84 5.16 11.72
C PRO A 308 -11.68 5.64 10.84
N HIS A 309 -11.89 6.70 10.09
CA HIS A 309 -10.85 7.37 9.30
C HIS A 309 -9.92 8.23 10.20
N TYR A 310 -9.39 7.64 11.24
CA TYR A 310 -8.56 8.33 12.22
C TYR A 310 -7.08 8.29 11.84
N ALA A 311 -6.42 9.44 11.79
CA ALA A 311 -5.02 9.53 11.43
C ALA A 311 -4.07 9.66 12.64
N GLY A 312 -4.62 9.89 13.84
CA GLY A 312 -3.87 10.18 15.05
C GLY A 312 -3.68 11.68 15.27
N ILE A 313 -4.27 12.25 16.32
CA ILE A 313 -4.24 13.69 16.58
C ILE A 313 -2.80 14.23 16.70
N VAL A 314 -1.91 13.49 17.35
CA VAL A 314 -0.49 13.88 17.49
C VAL A 314 0.20 13.90 16.12
N VAL A 315 -0.10 12.92 15.26
CA VAL A 315 0.44 12.86 13.89
C VAL A 315 -0.04 14.07 13.09
N LEU A 316 -1.33 14.41 13.16
CA LEU A 316 -1.90 15.56 12.47
C LEU A 316 -1.31 16.89 12.95
N LEU A 317 -1.17 17.08 14.27
CA LEU A 317 -0.57 18.30 14.84
C LEU A 317 0.89 18.45 14.42
N LEU A 318 1.68 17.35 14.45
CA LEU A 318 3.07 17.37 14.02
C LEU A 318 3.19 17.58 12.50
N ALA A 319 2.30 16.99 11.70
CA ALA A 319 2.25 17.20 10.26
C ALA A 319 1.93 18.67 9.91
N PHE A 320 0.94 19.25 10.58
CA PHE A 320 0.58 20.66 10.41
C PHE A 320 1.72 21.60 10.83
N ALA A 321 2.30 21.37 12.00
CA ALA A 321 3.43 22.16 12.49
C ALA A 321 4.65 22.05 11.55
N GLY A 322 4.95 20.84 11.08
CA GLY A 322 6.01 20.58 10.09
C GLY A 322 5.76 21.27 8.76
N PHE A 323 4.53 21.23 8.27
CA PHE A 323 4.13 21.92 7.04
C PHE A 323 4.31 23.43 7.16
N VAL A 324 3.80 24.05 8.23
CA VAL A 324 3.93 25.49 8.45
C VAL A 324 5.40 25.91 8.58
N ALA A 325 6.21 25.12 9.32
CA ALA A 325 7.62 25.42 9.56
C ALA A 325 8.51 25.27 8.33
N ARG A 326 8.15 24.38 7.39
CA ARG A 326 8.99 23.98 6.25
C ARG A 326 8.29 24.10 4.90
N ARG A 327 7.22 24.89 4.79
CA ARG A 327 6.38 25.05 3.59
C ARG A 327 7.11 25.53 2.33
N SER A 328 8.32 26.04 2.45
CA SER A 328 9.17 26.43 1.31
C SER A 328 10.00 25.26 0.75
N GLU A 329 10.05 24.11 1.44
CA GLU A 329 10.80 22.97 0.97
C GLU A 329 9.99 22.17 -0.08
N PRO A 330 10.56 21.86 -1.25
CA PRO A 330 9.84 21.19 -2.34
C PRO A 330 9.21 19.85 -1.95
N PHE A 331 9.84 19.09 -1.05
CA PHE A 331 9.29 17.83 -0.57
C PHE A 331 8.09 18.04 0.37
N VAL A 332 8.10 19.07 1.18
CA VAL A 332 6.97 19.42 2.06
C VAL A 332 5.78 19.90 1.22
N LEU A 333 6.04 20.71 0.18
CA LEU A 333 5.01 21.10 -0.79
C LEU A 333 4.45 19.90 -1.56
N PHE A 334 5.32 18.96 -1.97
CA PHE A 334 4.89 17.69 -2.57
C PHE A 334 3.95 16.91 -1.64
N LEU A 335 4.31 16.75 -0.37
CA LEU A 335 3.46 16.05 0.61
C LEU A 335 2.12 16.77 0.81
N GLY A 336 2.14 18.10 1.00
CA GLY A 336 0.92 18.90 1.15
C GLY A 336 0.02 18.83 -0.08
N GLY A 337 0.60 19.00 -1.27
CA GLY A 337 -0.13 18.89 -2.54
C GLY A 337 -0.69 17.48 -2.79
N SER A 338 0.08 16.44 -2.45
CA SER A 338 -0.38 15.05 -2.56
C SER A 338 -1.51 14.74 -1.57
N THR A 339 -1.45 15.29 -0.36
CA THR A 339 -2.53 15.16 0.63
C THR A 339 -3.80 15.84 0.13
N LEU A 340 -3.68 17.06 -0.39
CA LEU A 340 -4.83 17.77 -0.97
C LEU A 340 -5.43 16.99 -2.16
N LEU A 341 -4.59 16.50 -3.07
CA LEU A 341 -5.04 15.69 -4.20
C LEU A 341 -5.76 14.41 -3.72
N ALA A 342 -5.21 13.72 -2.71
CA ALA A 342 -5.83 12.53 -2.15
C ALA A 342 -7.21 12.83 -1.54
N LEU A 343 -7.35 13.95 -0.82
CA LEU A 343 -8.65 14.40 -0.29
C LEU A 343 -9.64 14.75 -1.40
N LEU A 344 -9.18 15.45 -2.45
CA LEU A 344 -10.02 15.77 -3.59
C LEU A 344 -10.52 14.50 -4.30
N ILE A 345 -9.66 13.50 -4.48
CA ILE A 345 -10.06 12.20 -5.04
C ILE A 345 -11.05 11.49 -4.10
N ALA A 346 -10.82 11.53 -2.79
CA ALA A 346 -11.70 10.88 -1.81
C ALA A 346 -13.10 11.50 -1.75
N PHE A 347 -13.24 12.79 -2.05
CA PHE A 347 -14.55 13.46 -2.13
C PHE A 347 -15.37 13.09 -3.38
N GLY A 348 -14.79 12.51 -4.40
CA GLY A 348 -15.40 11.92 -5.59
C GLY A 348 -16.76 12.52 -6.02
N ALA A 349 -17.86 11.85 -5.67
CA ALA A 349 -19.22 12.26 -6.05
C ALA A 349 -19.63 13.66 -5.53
N PHE A 350 -19.06 14.14 -4.43
CA PHE A 350 -19.41 15.46 -3.87
C PHE A 350 -18.80 16.61 -4.64
N GLN A 351 -17.82 16.36 -5.54
CA GLN A 351 -17.30 17.37 -6.45
C GLN A 351 -18.24 17.63 -7.62
N SER A 352 -18.92 16.60 -8.14
CA SER A 352 -19.88 16.76 -9.23
C SER A 352 -21.13 17.51 -8.76
N ALA A 353 -21.65 17.20 -7.56
CA ALA A 353 -22.79 17.88 -6.98
C ALA A 353 -22.52 19.39 -6.72
N TRP A 354 -21.28 19.78 -6.51
CA TRP A 354 -20.88 21.19 -6.39
C TRP A 354 -20.81 21.88 -7.76
N ALA A 355 -20.30 21.18 -8.77
CA ALA A 355 -20.23 21.71 -10.13
C ALA A 355 -21.62 21.91 -10.76
N ASP A 356 -22.58 21.07 -10.42
CA ASP A 356 -23.97 21.16 -10.90
C ASP A 356 -24.80 22.22 -10.14
N SER A 357 -24.29 22.75 -9.02
CA SER A 357 -24.96 23.77 -8.19
C SER A 357 -24.48 25.21 -8.42
N VAL A 358 -23.48 25.43 -9.31
CA VAL A 358 -22.92 26.72 -9.73
C VAL A 358 -23.24 26.99 -11.19
#